data_f7f99fcfe4cf8e3cb4455d275eb567bc
#
_entry.id   f7f99fcfe4cf8e3cb4455d275eb567bc
#
_cell.length_a   1.000
_cell.length_b   1.000
_cell.length_c   1.000
_cell.angle_alpha   90.00
_cell.angle_beta   90.00
_cell.angle_gamma   90.00
#
_symmetry.space_group_name_H-M   'P 1'
#
loop_
_entity.id
_entity.type
_entity.pdbx_description
1 polymer ?
#
loop_
_entity_poly.entity_id
_entity_poly.type
_entity_poly.pdbx_seq_one_letter_code
_entity_poly.pdbx_strand_id
1 'polypeptide(L)'
;MRIKRGKIHLKRRKHLLERTRGFKWGRKSKVKLAKAAIFKAGEHAFADRRRKKREFRALWQIKINAACRENGINYSQFINKLKKNKIELNRKILADLAENHKEVFGKIIEEVK
;
A
#
# COMPACT_ATOMS: atom_id res chain seq x y z
N MET A 1 -54.53 1.10 1.34
CA MET A 1 -53.42 0.88 2.30
C MET A 1 -52.45 2.06 2.26
N ARG A 2 -52.18 2.75 3.37
CA ARG A 2 -51.30 3.93 3.40
C ARG A 2 -49.82 3.48 3.50
N ILE A 3 -49.00 3.78 2.50
CA ILE A 3 -47.58 3.46 2.50
C ILE A 3 -46.82 4.55 3.30
N LYS A 4 -46.24 4.17 4.42
CA LYS A 4 -45.45 5.07 5.27
C LYS A 4 -43.94 4.95 4.90
N ARG A 5 -43.32 6.05 4.46
CA ARG A 5 -41.92 6.09 4.05
C ARG A 5 -40.92 6.45 5.17
N GLY A 6 -41.35 6.76 6.39
CA GLY A 6 -40.51 7.20 7.50
C GLY A 6 -39.42 6.21 7.87
N LYS A 7 -39.70 4.92 7.89
CA LYS A 7 -38.66 3.87 8.18
C LYS A 7 -37.51 3.86 7.16
N ILE A 8 -37.81 4.13 5.89
CA ILE A 8 -36.79 4.15 4.81
C ILE A 8 -35.82 5.30 5.03
N HIS A 9 -36.29 6.48 5.38
CA HIS A 9 -35.45 7.64 5.68
C HIS A 9 -34.55 7.38 6.90
N LEU A 10 -35.08 6.82 7.96
CA LEU A 10 -34.31 6.46 9.16
C LEU A 10 -33.25 5.42 8.85
N LYS A 11 -33.58 4.39 8.07
CA LYS A 11 -32.62 3.35 7.66
C LYS A 11 -31.49 3.92 6.81
N ARG A 12 -31.80 4.77 5.82
CA ARG A 12 -30.79 5.46 5.00
C ARG A 12 -29.91 6.37 5.83
N ARG A 13 -30.48 7.15 6.75
CA ARG A 13 -29.73 8.01 7.67
C ARG A 13 -28.80 7.18 8.55
N LYS A 14 -29.29 6.12 9.18
CA LYS A 14 -28.49 5.22 10.03
C LYS A 14 -27.31 4.63 9.25
N HIS A 15 -27.56 4.06 8.08
CA HIS A 15 -26.52 3.48 7.24
C HIS A 15 -25.44 4.48 6.83
N LEU A 16 -25.81 5.73 6.50
CA LEU A 16 -24.85 6.77 6.15
C LEU A 16 -24.01 7.19 7.35
N LEU A 17 -24.62 7.40 8.52
CA LEU A 17 -23.91 7.80 9.74
C LEU A 17 -23.02 6.67 10.32
N GLU A 18 -23.38 5.43 10.08
CA GLU A 18 -22.59 4.26 10.45
C GLU A 18 -21.21 4.27 9.72
N ARG A 19 -21.19 4.68 8.46
CA ARG A 19 -19.95 4.85 7.67
C ARG A 19 -19.07 6.02 8.15
N THR A 20 -19.62 6.98 8.87
CA THR A 20 -18.88 8.13 9.44
C THR A 20 -18.64 7.99 10.93
N ARG A 21 -18.87 6.83 11.50
CA ARG A 21 -18.61 6.54 12.91
C ARG A 21 -17.14 6.84 13.24
N GLY A 22 -16.91 7.61 14.31
CA GLY A 22 -15.57 8.04 14.70
C GLY A 22 -15.03 9.28 13.99
N PHE A 23 -15.75 9.85 13.01
CA PHE A 23 -15.32 11.10 12.38
C PHE A 23 -15.47 12.28 13.34
N LYS A 24 -14.56 13.26 13.20
CA LYS A 24 -14.55 14.44 14.08
C LYS A 24 -15.77 15.34 13.87
N TRP A 25 -16.27 15.89 14.96
CA TRP A 25 -17.31 16.91 15.04
C TRP A 25 -18.61 16.55 14.31
N GLY A 26 -19.23 17.51 13.61
CA GLY A 26 -20.49 17.31 12.92
C GLY A 26 -20.51 16.30 11.77
N ARG A 27 -19.34 15.82 11.32
CA ARG A 27 -19.24 14.80 10.26
C ARG A 27 -19.81 13.45 10.67
N LYS A 28 -19.82 13.14 11.97
CA LYS A 28 -20.39 11.90 12.53
C LYS A 28 -21.88 11.95 12.81
N SER A 29 -22.51 13.14 12.84
CA SER A 29 -23.88 13.35 13.27
C SER A 29 -24.77 14.04 12.25
N LYS A 30 -24.24 14.99 11.47
CA LYS A 30 -24.97 15.77 10.47
C LYS A 30 -24.85 15.11 9.09
N VAL A 31 -25.98 14.63 8.54
CA VAL A 31 -26.03 13.88 7.26
C VAL A 31 -25.36 14.61 6.11
N LYS A 32 -25.56 15.92 5.98
CA LYS A 32 -24.95 16.73 4.91
C LYS A 32 -23.42 16.70 4.98
N LEU A 33 -22.87 16.91 6.18
CA LEU A 33 -21.41 16.87 6.40
C LEU A 33 -20.86 15.46 6.30
N ALA A 34 -21.58 14.46 6.82
CA ALA A 34 -21.22 13.06 6.73
C ALA A 34 -21.09 12.58 5.28
N LYS A 35 -22.05 12.95 4.42
CA LYS A 35 -22.03 12.56 3.01
C LYS A 35 -20.79 13.11 2.29
N ALA A 36 -20.47 14.39 2.44
CA ALA A 36 -19.26 14.99 1.86
C ALA A 36 -17.97 14.35 2.41
N ALA A 37 -17.94 14.07 3.71
CA ALA A 37 -16.79 13.43 4.35
C ALA A 37 -16.53 12.00 3.85
N ILE A 38 -17.58 11.21 3.59
CA ILE A 38 -17.46 9.85 3.03
C ILE A 38 -16.86 9.89 1.63
N PHE A 39 -17.32 10.79 0.76
CA PHE A 39 -16.76 10.91 -0.58
C PHE A 39 -15.29 11.30 -0.54
N LYS A 40 -14.94 12.29 0.29
CA LYS A 40 -13.54 12.74 0.42
C LYS A 40 -12.65 11.64 1.01
N ALA A 41 -13.11 10.92 2.01
CA ALA A 41 -12.38 9.77 2.56
C ALA A 41 -12.17 8.68 1.51
N GLY A 42 -13.17 8.39 0.68
CA GLY A 42 -13.06 7.43 -0.43
C GLY A 42 -12.05 7.86 -1.49
N GLU A 43 -12.04 9.13 -1.87
CA GLU A 43 -11.08 9.72 -2.80
C GLU A 43 -9.63 9.57 -2.30
N HIS A 44 -9.38 9.95 -1.04
CA HIS A 44 -8.07 9.78 -0.42
C HIS A 44 -7.66 8.31 -0.35
N ALA A 45 -8.53 7.44 0.15
CA ALA A 45 -8.24 6.02 0.23
C ALA A 45 -7.90 5.41 -1.14
N PHE A 46 -8.58 5.84 -2.22
CA PHE A 46 -8.29 5.39 -3.58
C PHE A 46 -6.91 5.85 -4.07
N ALA A 47 -6.57 7.11 -3.85
CA ALA A 47 -5.26 7.67 -4.21
C ALA A 47 -4.13 7.04 -3.39
N ASP A 48 -4.33 6.89 -2.07
CA ASP A 48 -3.32 6.40 -1.15
C ASP A 48 -3.02 4.91 -1.30
N ARG A 49 -3.98 4.09 -1.73
CA ARG A 49 -3.70 2.69 -2.10
C ARG A 49 -2.67 2.58 -3.23
N ARG A 50 -2.67 3.51 -4.20
CA ARG A 50 -1.67 3.57 -5.27
C ARG A 50 -0.34 4.13 -4.77
N ARG A 51 -0.41 5.16 -3.92
CA ARG A 51 0.75 5.77 -3.29
C ARG A 51 1.49 4.75 -2.42
N LYS A 52 0.79 3.99 -1.60
CA LYS A 52 1.36 2.92 -0.77
C LYS A 52 2.18 1.92 -1.59
N LYS A 53 1.68 1.49 -2.75
CA LYS A 53 2.43 0.57 -3.63
C LYS A 53 3.75 1.17 -4.12
N ARG A 54 3.77 2.47 -4.46
CA ARG A 54 4.99 3.17 -4.90
C ARG A 54 5.99 3.32 -3.75
N GLU A 55 5.50 3.66 -2.57
CA GLU A 55 6.33 3.83 -1.36
C GLU A 55 6.98 2.51 -0.94
N PHE A 56 6.23 1.41 -0.90
CA PHE A 56 6.81 0.09 -0.62
C PHE A 56 7.85 -0.32 -1.66
N ARG A 57 7.60 -0.06 -2.94
CA ARG A 57 8.58 -0.36 -3.98
C ARG A 57 9.88 0.44 -3.81
N ALA A 58 9.78 1.71 -3.45
CA ALA A 58 10.95 2.55 -3.15
C ALA A 58 11.72 2.02 -1.92
N LEU A 59 11.01 1.62 -0.87
CA LEU A 59 11.60 1.02 0.32
C LEU A 59 12.36 -0.28 0.00
N TRP A 60 11.79 -1.16 -0.79
CA TRP A 60 12.47 -2.39 -1.22
C TRP A 60 13.75 -2.08 -2.01
N GLN A 61 13.72 -1.08 -2.88
CA GLN A 61 14.90 -0.66 -3.63
C GLN A 61 16.03 -0.14 -2.70
N ILE A 62 15.67 0.61 -1.66
CA ILE A 62 16.63 1.09 -0.67
C ILE A 62 17.28 -0.08 0.07
N LYS A 63 16.48 -1.04 0.55
CA LYS A 63 16.99 -2.24 1.26
C LYS A 63 17.93 -3.06 0.38
N ILE A 64 17.52 -3.35 -0.85
CA ILE A 64 18.34 -4.10 -1.82
C ILE A 64 19.65 -3.35 -2.11
N ASN A 65 19.56 -2.03 -2.34
CA ASN A 65 20.74 -1.23 -2.65
C ASN A 65 21.75 -1.19 -1.50
N ALA A 66 21.30 -1.11 -0.26
CA ALA A 66 22.15 -1.18 0.92
C ALA A 66 22.94 -2.51 0.95
N ALA A 67 22.24 -3.64 0.83
CA ALA A 67 22.86 -4.96 0.82
C ALA A 67 23.78 -5.18 -0.41
N CYS A 68 23.42 -4.66 -1.57
CA CYS A 68 24.29 -4.68 -2.75
C CYS A 68 25.61 -3.93 -2.52
N ARG A 69 25.55 -2.75 -1.88
CA ARG A 69 26.74 -1.94 -1.57
C ARG A 69 27.66 -2.63 -0.57
N GLU A 70 27.13 -3.34 0.42
CA GLU A 70 27.91 -4.20 1.32
C GLU A 70 28.73 -5.25 0.55
N ASN A 71 28.21 -5.71 -0.61
CA ASN A 71 28.87 -6.68 -1.49
C ASN A 71 29.63 -6.06 -2.68
N GLY A 72 29.84 -4.75 -2.68
CA GLY A 72 30.66 -4.02 -3.66
C GLY A 72 30.01 -3.77 -5.02
N ILE A 73 28.67 -3.91 -5.14
CA ILE A 73 27.93 -3.61 -6.36
C ILE A 73 26.79 -2.63 -6.08
N ASN A 74 26.32 -1.91 -7.10
CA ASN A 74 25.17 -1.03 -6.95
C ASN A 74 23.87 -1.71 -7.42
N TYR A 75 22.74 -1.15 -7.01
CA TYR A 75 21.40 -1.66 -7.35
C TYR A 75 21.17 -1.83 -8.86
N SER A 76 21.60 -0.86 -9.67
CA SER A 76 21.38 -0.89 -11.12
C SER A 76 22.15 -2.02 -11.79
N GLN A 77 23.40 -2.22 -11.39
CA GLN A 77 24.24 -3.32 -11.87
C GLN A 77 23.66 -4.68 -11.47
N PHE A 78 23.23 -4.82 -10.21
CA PHE A 78 22.61 -6.04 -9.71
C PHE A 78 21.35 -6.41 -10.49
N ILE A 79 20.41 -5.48 -10.66
CA ILE A 79 19.16 -5.72 -11.42
C ILE A 79 19.46 -6.05 -12.91
N ASN A 80 20.47 -5.41 -13.51
CA ASN A 80 20.86 -5.72 -14.88
C ASN A 80 21.42 -7.15 -14.99
N LYS A 81 22.25 -7.56 -14.05
CA LYS A 81 22.82 -8.92 -14.00
C LYS A 81 21.74 -9.99 -13.77
N LEU A 82 20.79 -9.76 -12.85
CA LEU A 82 19.63 -10.64 -12.67
C LEU A 82 18.84 -10.83 -13.98
N LYS A 83 18.58 -9.74 -14.71
CA LYS A 83 17.90 -9.80 -16.01
C LYS A 83 18.69 -10.59 -17.05
N LYS A 84 20.01 -10.38 -17.15
CA LYS A 84 20.87 -11.12 -18.09
C LYS A 84 20.87 -12.61 -17.80
N ASN A 85 20.90 -12.99 -16.54
CA ASN A 85 20.86 -14.38 -16.10
C ASN A 85 19.43 -14.96 -16.04
N LYS A 86 18.41 -14.22 -16.52
CA LYS A 86 16.98 -14.63 -16.54
C LYS A 86 16.44 -15.05 -15.17
N ILE A 87 16.95 -14.45 -14.10
CA ILE A 87 16.48 -14.69 -12.74
C ILE A 87 15.31 -13.75 -12.44
N GLU A 88 14.11 -14.31 -12.35
CA GLU A 88 12.85 -13.56 -12.17
C GLU A 88 12.42 -13.47 -10.70
N LEU A 89 13.28 -12.88 -9.85
CA LEU A 89 12.92 -12.60 -8.47
C LEU A 89 12.33 -11.19 -8.36
N ASN A 90 11.21 -11.07 -7.66
CA ASN A 90 10.58 -9.76 -7.43
C ASN A 90 11.31 -8.97 -6.32
N ARG A 91 11.15 -7.64 -6.34
CA ARG A 91 11.83 -6.76 -5.39
C ARG A 91 11.43 -6.97 -3.94
N LYS A 92 10.22 -7.45 -3.69
CA LYS A 92 9.75 -7.75 -2.33
C LYS A 92 10.53 -8.91 -1.73
N ILE A 93 10.67 -10.00 -2.49
CA ILE A 93 11.45 -11.18 -2.07
C ILE A 93 12.93 -10.81 -1.90
N LEU A 94 13.52 -10.09 -2.87
CA LEU A 94 14.90 -9.65 -2.77
C LEU A 94 15.16 -8.75 -1.57
N ALA A 95 14.22 -7.87 -1.22
CA ALA A 95 14.35 -7.00 -0.04
C ALA A 95 14.23 -7.79 1.27
N ASP A 96 13.38 -8.81 1.31
CA ASP A 96 13.23 -9.71 2.46
C ASP A 96 14.51 -10.55 2.65
N LEU A 97 15.04 -11.12 1.59
CA LEU A 97 16.32 -11.85 1.63
C LEU A 97 17.48 -10.95 2.06
N ALA A 98 17.53 -9.71 1.59
CA ALA A 98 18.55 -8.75 1.97
C ALA A 98 18.53 -8.37 3.46
N GLU A 99 17.34 -8.34 4.06
CA GLU A 99 17.12 -7.97 5.47
C GLU A 99 17.27 -9.16 6.42
N ASN A 100 16.58 -10.26 6.12
CA ASN A 100 16.42 -11.39 7.04
C ASN A 100 17.34 -12.58 6.72
N HIS A 101 17.84 -12.70 5.48
CA HIS A 101 18.62 -13.84 5.00
C HIS A 101 19.85 -13.40 4.21
N LYS A 102 20.74 -12.64 4.85
CA LYS A 102 21.92 -12.03 4.22
C LYS A 102 22.85 -13.04 3.53
N GLU A 103 23.00 -14.23 4.09
CA GLU A 103 23.83 -15.30 3.50
C GLU A 103 23.26 -15.79 2.15
N VAL A 104 21.94 -15.95 2.08
CA VAL A 104 21.26 -16.36 0.83
C VAL A 104 21.35 -15.25 -0.21
N PHE A 105 21.18 -13.99 0.22
CA PHE A 105 21.31 -12.83 -0.66
C PHE A 105 22.75 -12.71 -1.21
N GLY A 106 23.76 -12.98 -0.38
CA GLY A 106 25.18 -13.01 -0.79
C GLY A 106 25.43 -14.05 -1.88
N LYS A 107 24.90 -15.28 -1.73
CA LYS A 107 25.01 -16.35 -2.75
C LYS A 107 24.37 -15.94 -4.07
N ILE A 108 23.21 -15.27 -4.02
CA ILE A 108 22.55 -14.74 -5.24
C ILE A 108 23.46 -13.71 -5.93
N ILE A 109 24.13 -12.85 -5.17
CA ILE A 109 25.07 -11.87 -5.75
C ILE A 109 26.28 -12.57 -6.38
N GLU A 110 26.81 -13.59 -5.75
CA GLU A 110 27.95 -14.38 -6.28
C GLU A 110 27.59 -15.09 -7.57
N GLU A 111 26.41 -15.70 -7.64
CA GLU A 111 25.90 -16.39 -8.84
C GLU A 111 25.74 -15.44 -10.03
N VAL A 112 25.44 -14.16 -9.79
CA VAL A 112 25.23 -13.15 -10.85
C VAL A 112 26.46 -12.27 -11.10
N LYS A 113 27.55 -12.41 -10.36
CA LYS A 113 28.81 -11.68 -10.61
C LYS A 113 29.46 -12.10 -11.90
#